data_4acd37372b635b00a9c696d9794ffe8d
#
_entry.id   4acd37372b635b00a9c696d9794ffe8d
#
_cell.length_a   1.000
_cell.length_b   1.000
_cell.length_c   1.000
_cell.angle_alpha   90.00
_cell.angle_beta   90.00
_cell.angle_gamma   90.00
#
_symmetry.space_group_name_H-M   'P 1'
#
loop_
_entity.id
_entity.type
_entity.pdbx_description
1 polymer ?
#
loop_
_entity_poly.entity_id
_entity_poly.type
_entity_poly.pdbx_seq_one_letter_code
_entity_poly.pdbx_strand_id
1 'polypeptide(L)'
;FYMQDGKAVLPLGTLTVEETKAPNGYLLDGAYMQAGDKSEQIKGLYLTQITEDGDLAVLTGSNQFSVSDKVIRGGVKIQKRDLETGDTKPQGSATLKDTAFDIISLNENAVLVEGKLYKKNEVVKTIRTDIEGIASTSADLLPYGKFRMNNEKSRNAGTGIFRSLFFLRP
;
A
#
# COMPACT_ATOMS: atom_id res chain seq x y z
N PHE A 1 21.15 26.55 10.94
CA PHE A 1 20.00 27.44 11.12
C PHE A 1 20.40 28.61 12.01
N TYR A 2 20.09 29.84 11.59
CA TYR A 2 20.20 30.99 12.47
C TYR A 2 19.03 30.94 13.48
N MET A 3 19.34 31.14 14.75
CA MET A 3 18.34 31.07 15.82
C MET A 3 18.21 32.43 16.48
N GLN A 4 16.99 32.94 16.60
CA GLN A 4 16.68 34.16 17.34
C GLN A 4 15.60 33.83 18.36
N ASP A 5 15.84 34.10 19.64
CA ASP A 5 14.94 33.84 20.76
C ASP A 5 14.44 32.38 20.83
N GLY A 6 15.33 31.43 20.49
CA GLY A 6 15.01 30.01 20.48
C GLY A 6 14.19 29.52 19.30
N LYS A 7 13.92 30.37 18.31
CA LYS A 7 13.20 30.05 17.08
C LYS A 7 14.16 30.04 15.90
N ALA A 8 13.96 29.11 14.97
CA ALA A 8 14.67 29.13 13.69
C ALA A 8 14.18 30.29 12.84
N VAL A 9 15.12 31.11 12.35
CA VAL A 9 14.84 32.25 11.46
C VAL A 9 15.32 31.88 10.06
N LEU A 10 14.43 32.00 9.08
CA LEU A 10 14.73 31.77 7.68
C LEU A 10 14.93 33.12 6.97
N PRO A 11 15.91 33.24 6.06
CA PRO A 11 16.09 34.47 5.29
C PRO A 11 14.96 34.68 4.29
N LEU A 12 14.76 35.92 3.88
CA LEU A 12 13.89 36.22 2.75
C LEU A 12 14.40 35.50 1.49
N GLY A 13 13.48 35.01 0.67
CA GLY A 13 13.80 34.39 -0.61
C GLY A 13 13.06 33.08 -0.86
N THR A 14 13.48 32.41 -1.91
CA THR A 14 12.96 31.09 -2.27
C THR A 14 13.67 29.99 -1.45
N LEU A 15 12.89 29.17 -0.81
CA LEU A 15 13.34 28.02 -0.04
C LEU A 15 12.92 26.72 -0.72
N THR A 16 13.80 25.75 -0.68
CA THR A 16 13.47 24.37 -1.06
C THR A 16 13.34 23.53 0.21
N VAL A 17 12.30 22.73 0.27
CA VAL A 17 12.10 21.74 1.32
C VAL A 17 12.13 20.37 0.66
N GLU A 18 13.02 19.51 1.11
CA GLU A 18 13.16 18.15 0.60
C GLU A 18 12.69 17.15 1.65
N GLU A 19 11.84 16.21 1.24
CA GLU A 19 11.50 15.07 2.07
C GLU A 19 12.64 14.05 1.98
N THR A 20 13.36 13.85 3.08
CA THR A 20 14.50 12.94 3.15
C THR A 20 14.13 11.52 3.54
N LYS A 21 12.90 11.31 4.01
CA LYS A 21 12.40 10.01 4.44
C LYS A 21 10.89 9.95 4.37
N ALA A 22 10.36 9.03 3.58
CA ALA A 22 8.93 8.78 3.52
C ALA A 22 8.41 8.14 4.83
N PRO A 23 7.12 8.37 5.18
CA PRO A 23 6.45 7.65 6.24
C PRO A 23 6.44 6.14 5.97
N ASN A 24 6.30 5.34 7.04
CA ASN A 24 6.25 3.88 6.90
C ASN A 24 5.07 3.45 6.02
N GLY A 25 5.35 2.68 4.98
CA GLY A 25 4.35 2.22 4.02
C GLY A 25 4.16 3.13 2.80
N TYR A 26 4.94 4.20 2.68
CA TYR A 26 4.90 5.13 1.55
C TYR A 26 6.22 5.19 0.80
N LEU A 27 6.16 5.63 -0.46
CA LEU A 27 7.31 5.80 -1.34
C LEU A 27 7.76 7.25 -1.35
N LEU A 28 9.05 7.48 -1.16
CA LEU A 28 9.67 8.81 -1.29
C LEU A 28 9.53 9.36 -2.72
N ASP A 29 9.63 8.49 -3.73
CA ASP A 29 9.48 8.81 -5.15
C ASP A 29 8.05 9.11 -5.61
N GLY A 30 7.12 9.30 -4.71
CA GLY A 30 5.72 9.52 -5.04
C GLY A 30 5.12 10.74 -4.39
N ALA A 31 5.95 11.57 -3.78
CA ALA A 31 5.50 12.80 -3.15
C ALA A 31 4.99 13.80 -4.19
N TYR A 32 3.80 14.32 -3.96
CA TYR A 32 3.16 15.33 -4.80
C TYR A 32 2.95 16.60 -4.00
N MET A 33 3.30 17.73 -4.60
CA MET A 33 2.89 19.03 -4.11
C MET A 33 1.68 19.50 -4.91
N GLN A 34 0.61 19.85 -4.23
CA GLN A 34 -0.57 20.48 -4.83
C GLN A 34 -0.58 21.96 -4.46
N ALA A 35 -0.43 22.80 -5.46
CA ALA A 35 -0.58 24.26 -5.34
C ALA A 35 -1.85 24.69 -6.10
N GLY A 36 -2.90 25.07 -5.36
CA GLY A 36 -4.19 25.41 -5.97
C GLY A 36 -4.79 24.21 -6.71
N ASP A 37 -5.23 24.44 -7.97
CA ASP A 37 -5.82 23.40 -8.82
C ASP A 37 -4.78 22.60 -9.62
N LYS A 38 -3.48 22.83 -9.42
CA LYS A 38 -2.39 22.12 -10.11
C LYS A 38 -1.65 21.23 -9.15
N SER A 39 -1.52 19.97 -9.52
CA SER A 39 -0.62 19.03 -8.87
C SER A 39 0.64 18.88 -9.73
N GLU A 40 1.79 19.23 -9.20
CA GLU A 40 3.08 18.97 -9.81
C GLU A 40 3.79 17.86 -9.05
N GLN A 41 4.25 16.85 -9.78
CA GLN A 41 5.10 15.81 -9.22
C GLN A 41 6.52 16.33 -9.18
N ILE A 42 7.00 16.68 -8.00
CA ILE A 42 8.38 17.06 -7.75
C ILE A 42 8.93 16.01 -6.80
N LYS A 43 9.90 15.21 -7.22
CA LYS A 43 10.54 14.14 -6.45
C LYS A 43 10.97 14.59 -5.05
N GLY A 44 10.04 14.57 -4.09
CA GLY A 44 10.29 14.94 -2.70
C GLY A 44 10.78 16.38 -2.45
N LEU A 45 10.79 17.23 -3.47
CA LEU A 45 11.26 18.61 -3.38
C LEU A 45 10.08 19.60 -3.45
N TYR A 46 9.97 20.42 -2.43
CA TYR A 46 8.93 21.45 -2.32
C TYR A 46 9.58 22.85 -2.40
N LEU A 47 8.93 23.73 -3.13
CA LEU A 47 9.33 25.12 -3.22
C LEU A 47 8.37 26.00 -2.41
N THR A 48 8.92 26.88 -1.60
CA THR A 48 8.17 27.92 -0.90
C THR A 48 8.94 29.22 -0.91
N GLN A 49 8.28 30.32 -0.62
CA GLN A 49 8.88 31.64 -0.64
C GLN A 49 8.55 32.39 0.65
N ILE A 50 9.56 32.99 1.25
CA ILE A 50 9.42 33.96 2.34
C ILE A 50 9.58 35.34 1.72
N THR A 51 8.54 36.16 1.77
CA THR A 51 8.51 37.47 1.10
C THR A 51 8.57 38.66 2.03
N GLU A 52 8.19 38.45 3.30
CA GLU A 52 8.22 39.51 4.30
C GLU A 52 8.56 38.98 5.70
N ASP A 53 8.86 39.87 6.63
CA ASP A 53 9.18 39.50 8.01
C ASP A 53 7.93 38.94 8.71
N GLY A 54 8.13 37.79 9.37
CA GLY A 54 7.04 37.05 10.03
C GLY A 54 6.21 36.14 9.13
N ASP A 55 6.56 36.02 7.84
CA ASP A 55 5.92 35.03 6.95
C ASP A 55 6.06 33.61 7.50
N LEU A 56 4.96 32.89 7.43
CA LEU A 56 4.92 31.47 7.72
C LEU A 56 4.69 30.70 6.42
N ALA A 57 5.71 30.03 5.94
CA ALA A 57 5.58 29.09 4.81
C ALA A 57 4.78 27.87 5.24
N VAL A 58 3.46 27.88 4.99
CA VAL A 58 2.57 26.78 5.31
C VAL A 58 2.45 25.87 4.09
N LEU A 59 2.96 24.65 4.20
CA LEU A 59 2.90 23.62 3.15
C LEU A 59 1.64 22.75 3.23
N THR A 60 0.75 23.02 4.20
CA THR A 60 -0.49 22.27 4.40
C THR A 60 -1.65 23.17 4.78
N GLY A 61 -2.87 22.80 4.45
CA GLY A 61 -4.09 23.46 4.89
C GLY A 61 -4.52 24.66 4.06
N SER A 62 -4.87 25.77 4.71
CA SER A 62 -5.56 26.91 4.10
C SER A 62 -4.79 27.68 3.01
N ASN A 63 -3.48 27.49 2.91
CA ASN A 63 -2.64 28.15 1.90
C ASN A 63 -2.48 27.33 0.61
N GLN A 64 -3.34 26.35 0.37
CA GLN A 64 -3.44 25.62 -0.89
C GLN A 64 -2.25 24.69 -1.23
N PHE A 65 -1.38 24.41 -0.29
CA PHE A 65 -0.34 23.40 -0.48
C PHE A 65 -0.70 22.12 0.28
N SER A 66 -0.78 21.02 -0.43
CA SER A 66 -0.87 19.69 0.18
C SER A 66 0.27 18.82 -0.32
N VAL A 67 0.80 18.03 0.57
CA VAL A 67 1.83 17.04 0.29
C VAL A 67 1.20 15.67 0.38
N SER A 68 1.36 14.85 -0.64
CA SER A 68 0.80 13.51 -0.68
C SER A 68 1.85 12.50 -1.12
N ASP A 69 1.86 11.35 -0.45
CA ASP A 69 2.77 10.26 -0.74
C ASP A 69 2.04 9.09 -1.40
N LYS A 70 2.74 8.38 -2.25
CA LYS A 70 2.25 7.16 -2.87
C LYS A 70 2.47 5.97 -1.96
N VAL A 71 1.39 5.26 -1.61
CA VAL A 71 1.49 4.04 -0.80
C VAL A 71 2.26 2.94 -1.55
N ILE A 72 3.11 2.20 -0.83
CA ILE A 72 3.76 0.99 -1.33
C ILE A 72 2.70 -0.05 -1.65
N ARG A 73 2.84 -0.73 -2.79
CA ARG A 73 1.94 -1.81 -3.19
C ARG A 73 2.70 -3.08 -3.51
N GLY A 74 2.01 -4.20 -3.40
CA GLY A 74 2.56 -5.51 -3.70
C GLY A 74 1.48 -6.48 -4.17
N GLY A 75 1.92 -7.68 -4.54
CA GLY A 75 1.04 -8.78 -4.95
C GLY A 75 1.28 -10.05 -4.17
N VAL A 76 0.44 -11.05 -4.44
CA VAL A 76 0.51 -12.39 -3.86
C VAL A 76 0.52 -13.42 -4.97
N LYS A 77 1.38 -14.42 -4.82
CA LYS A 77 1.39 -15.63 -5.66
C LYS A 77 1.41 -16.85 -4.76
N ILE A 78 0.54 -17.82 -5.04
CA ILE A 78 0.49 -19.11 -4.35
C ILE A 78 0.61 -20.24 -5.36
N GLN A 79 1.20 -21.37 -4.92
CA GLN A 79 1.26 -22.62 -5.64
C GLN A 79 0.59 -23.70 -4.78
N LYS A 80 -0.48 -24.31 -5.29
CA LYS A 80 -1.06 -25.49 -4.67
C LYS A 80 -0.19 -26.73 -4.91
N ARG A 81 -0.16 -27.60 -3.91
CA ARG A 81 0.50 -28.92 -3.98
C ARG A 81 -0.44 -30.01 -3.50
N ASP A 82 -0.26 -31.19 -4.03
CA ASP A 82 -0.85 -32.40 -3.47
C ASP A 82 -0.23 -32.69 -2.09
N LEU A 83 -1.06 -32.99 -1.11
CA LEU A 83 -0.58 -33.19 0.28
C LEU A 83 0.19 -34.50 0.47
N GLU A 84 -0.19 -35.54 -0.26
CA GLU A 84 0.40 -36.87 -0.10
C GLU A 84 1.74 -36.97 -0.83
N THR A 85 1.80 -36.48 -2.06
CA THR A 85 3.02 -36.57 -2.88
C THR A 85 3.97 -35.37 -2.68
N GLY A 86 3.46 -34.25 -2.17
CA GLY A 86 4.18 -32.97 -2.10
C GLY A 86 4.42 -32.33 -3.46
N ASP A 87 3.93 -32.93 -4.55
CA ASP A 87 4.13 -32.44 -5.92
C ASP A 87 3.12 -31.33 -6.28
N THR A 88 3.44 -30.57 -7.33
CA THR A 88 2.55 -29.62 -8.00
C THR A 88 1.62 -30.30 -9.02
N LYS A 89 1.83 -31.58 -9.32
CA LYS A 89 0.98 -32.37 -10.17
C LYS A 89 -0.10 -33.09 -9.35
N PRO A 90 -1.36 -33.05 -9.80
CA PRO A 90 -2.43 -33.82 -9.14
C PRO A 90 -2.27 -35.33 -9.39
N GLN A 91 -2.82 -36.13 -8.47
CA GLN A 91 -2.85 -37.59 -8.61
C GLN A 91 -4.07 -38.01 -9.42
N GLY A 92 -3.89 -39.03 -10.26
CA GLY A 92 -4.98 -39.67 -11.03
C GLY A 92 -5.78 -38.66 -11.84
N SER A 93 -7.10 -38.67 -11.64
CA SER A 93 -8.05 -37.71 -12.30
C SER A 93 -8.32 -36.44 -11.45
N ALA A 94 -7.60 -36.22 -10.36
CA ALA A 94 -7.77 -35.00 -9.56
C ALA A 94 -7.30 -33.76 -10.31
N THR A 95 -7.66 -32.59 -9.79
CA THR A 95 -7.20 -31.32 -10.33
C THR A 95 -6.89 -30.33 -9.21
N LEU A 96 -5.87 -29.50 -9.41
CA LEU A 96 -5.54 -28.38 -8.53
C LEU A 96 -6.11 -27.05 -9.05
N LYS A 97 -6.79 -27.10 -10.22
CA LYS A 97 -7.43 -25.95 -10.87
C LYS A 97 -8.68 -25.48 -10.11
N ASP A 98 -9.04 -24.20 -10.30
CA ASP A 98 -10.26 -23.55 -9.81
C ASP A 98 -10.44 -23.56 -8.27
N THR A 99 -9.35 -23.75 -7.54
CA THR A 99 -9.40 -23.55 -6.09
C THR A 99 -9.42 -22.05 -5.79
N ALA A 100 -10.46 -21.58 -5.12
CA ALA A 100 -10.63 -20.18 -4.76
C ALA A 100 -9.95 -19.85 -3.43
N PHE A 101 -9.30 -18.67 -3.40
CA PHE A 101 -8.67 -18.10 -2.21
C PHE A 101 -9.12 -16.67 -2.03
N ASP A 102 -9.72 -16.38 -0.88
CA ASP A 102 -10.07 -15.03 -0.47
C ASP A 102 -8.89 -14.34 0.21
N ILE A 103 -8.57 -13.14 -0.26
CA ILE A 103 -7.64 -12.23 0.39
C ILE A 103 -8.46 -11.29 1.25
N ILE A 104 -8.20 -11.27 2.56
CA ILE A 104 -9.00 -10.56 3.56
C ILE A 104 -8.12 -9.49 4.21
N SER A 105 -8.60 -8.26 4.26
CA SER A 105 -7.91 -7.18 4.98
C SER A 105 -7.91 -7.41 6.48
N LEU A 106 -6.75 -7.26 7.12
CA LEU A 106 -6.59 -7.25 8.58
C LEU A 106 -6.14 -5.88 9.10
N ASN A 107 -6.19 -4.86 8.24
CA ASN A 107 -5.75 -3.52 8.57
C ASN A 107 -6.80 -2.79 9.40
N GLU A 108 -6.36 -1.99 10.38
CA GLU A 108 -7.27 -1.19 11.21
C GLU A 108 -7.93 -0.08 10.38
N ASN A 109 -7.17 0.56 9.49
CA ASN A 109 -7.69 1.55 8.56
C ASN A 109 -8.18 0.86 7.28
N ALA A 110 -9.20 1.44 6.64
CA ALA A 110 -9.67 0.97 5.35
C ALA A 110 -8.57 1.06 4.29
N VAL A 111 -8.51 0.08 3.39
CA VAL A 111 -7.52 -0.01 2.31
C VAL A 111 -8.20 0.18 0.96
N LEU A 112 -7.57 0.95 0.09
CA LEU A 112 -8.06 1.18 -1.28
C LEU A 112 -7.49 0.10 -2.22
N VAL A 113 -8.36 -0.71 -2.81
CA VAL A 113 -8.00 -1.75 -3.79
C VAL A 113 -8.93 -1.63 -4.99
N GLU A 114 -8.37 -1.49 -6.19
CA GLU A 114 -9.13 -1.34 -7.45
C GLU A 114 -10.24 -0.27 -7.36
N GLY A 115 -9.95 0.89 -6.75
CA GLY A 115 -10.88 2.01 -6.63
C GLY A 115 -11.95 1.86 -5.54
N LYS A 116 -11.96 0.76 -4.76
CA LYS A 116 -12.90 0.52 -3.68
C LYS A 116 -12.20 0.44 -2.33
N LEU A 117 -12.81 1.03 -1.30
CA LEU A 117 -12.36 0.95 0.09
C LEU A 117 -12.88 -0.32 0.76
N TYR A 118 -11.97 -1.04 1.42
CA TYR A 118 -12.26 -2.25 2.18
C TYR A 118 -11.85 -2.09 3.63
N LYS A 119 -12.76 -2.42 4.53
CA LYS A 119 -12.53 -2.38 5.99
C LYS A 119 -11.88 -3.67 6.46
N LYS A 120 -11.51 -3.69 7.73
CA LYS A 120 -11.02 -4.89 8.42
C LYS A 120 -12.02 -6.04 8.30
N ASN A 121 -11.50 -7.24 8.02
CA ASN A 121 -12.22 -8.49 7.80
C ASN A 121 -13.04 -8.57 6.50
N GLU A 122 -13.01 -7.57 5.64
CA GLU A 122 -13.62 -7.67 4.31
C GLU A 122 -12.71 -8.39 3.33
N VAL A 123 -13.32 -9.12 2.39
CA VAL A 123 -12.63 -9.77 1.27
C VAL A 123 -12.29 -8.71 0.24
N VAL A 124 -11.00 -8.46 0.04
CA VAL A 124 -10.52 -7.46 -0.94
C VAL A 124 -10.39 -8.02 -2.34
N LYS A 125 -10.10 -9.31 -2.45
CA LYS A 125 -9.99 -10.02 -3.73
C LYS A 125 -10.16 -11.52 -3.52
N THR A 126 -10.79 -12.20 -4.49
CA THR A 126 -10.76 -13.65 -4.61
C THR A 126 -9.92 -14.01 -5.83
N ILE A 127 -8.93 -14.89 -5.66
CA ILE A 127 -8.09 -15.43 -6.72
C ILE A 127 -8.34 -16.92 -6.87
N ARG A 128 -8.15 -17.45 -8.09
CA ARG A 128 -8.37 -18.87 -8.40
C ARG A 128 -7.13 -19.48 -9.03
N THR A 129 -6.88 -20.74 -8.70
CA THR A 129 -5.78 -21.47 -9.32
C THR A 129 -6.08 -21.81 -10.77
N ASP A 130 -5.05 -21.69 -11.60
CA ASP A 130 -5.02 -22.17 -12.97
C ASP A 130 -4.82 -23.68 -13.07
N ILE A 131 -4.60 -24.20 -14.28
CA ILE A 131 -4.35 -25.63 -14.54
C ILE A 131 -3.08 -26.14 -13.87
N GLU A 132 -2.10 -25.28 -13.61
CA GLU A 132 -0.84 -25.57 -12.94
C GLU A 132 -0.97 -25.47 -11.41
N GLY A 133 -2.15 -25.13 -10.88
CA GLY A 133 -2.40 -24.93 -9.46
C GLY A 133 -1.85 -23.61 -8.92
N ILE A 134 -1.59 -22.62 -9.80
CA ILE A 134 -1.07 -21.30 -9.44
C ILE A 134 -2.23 -20.30 -9.37
N ALA A 135 -2.26 -19.50 -8.32
CA ALA A 135 -3.10 -18.30 -8.24
C ALA A 135 -2.25 -17.08 -7.88
N SER A 136 -2.50 -15.96 -8.52
CA SER A 136 -1.76 -14.72 -8.27
C SER A 136 -2.61 -13.47 -8.47
N THR A 137 -2.18 -12.38 -7.84
CA THR A 137 -2.65 -11.02 -8.13
C THR A 137 -1.63 -10.31 -9.03
N SER A 138 -1.96 -9.11 -9.52
CA SER A 138 -0.95 -8.19 -10.02
C SER A 138 0.02 -7.77 -8.91
N ALA A 139 1.23 -7.31 -9.30
CA ALA A 139 2.28 -6.94 -8.36
C ALA A 139 1.98 -5.66 -7.56
N ASP A 140 0.97 -4.88 -7.98
CA ASP A 140 0.59 -3.59 -7.41
C ASP A 140 -0.83 -3.56 -6.82
N LEU A 141 -1.48 -4.73 -6.67
CA LEU A 141 -2.88 -4.79 -6.24
C LEU A 141 -3.07 -4.31 -4.80
N LEU A 142 -2.27 -4.85 -3.86
CA LEU A 142 -2.49 -4.71 -2.43
C LEU A 142 -1.64 -3.57 -1.87
N PRO A 143 -2.22 -2.60 -1.15
CA PRO A 143 -1.43 -1.58 -0.46
C PRO A 143 -0.65 -2.18 0.71
N TYR A 144 0.38 -1.47 1.17
CA TYR A 144 1.14 -1.83 2.37
C TYR A 144 0.20 -2.14 3.55
N GLY A 145 0.40 -3.31 4.18
CA GLY A 145 -0.45 -3.73 5.28
C GLY A 145 -0.45 -5.23 5.54
N LYS A 146 -1.41 -5.64 6.34
CA LYS A 146 -1.64 -7.03 6.77
C LYS A 146 -2.83 -7.62 6.05
N PHE A 147 -2.64 -8.81 5.50
CA PHE A 147 -3.70 -9.55 4.84
C PHE A 147 -3.67 -11.02 5.29
N ARG A 148 -4.82 -11.65 5.24
CA ARG A 148 -4.99 -13.08 5.48
C ARG A 148 -5.56 -13.72 4.23
N MET A 149 -5.08 -14.90 3.89
CA MET A 149 -5.61 -15.71 2.82
C MET A 149 -6.40 -16.90 3.40
N ASN A 150 -7.61 -17.11 2.93
CA ASN A 150 -8.43 -18.27 3.26
C ASN A 150 -8.77 -19.04 2.00
N ASN A 151 -8.81 -20.37 2.08
CA ASN A 151 -9.45 -21.20 1.07
C ASN A 151 -10.98 -21.12 1.24
N GLU A 152 -11.70 -20.81 0.18
CA GLU A 152 -13.18 -20.66 0.21
C GLU A 152 -13.89 -21.93 0.71
N LYS A 153 -13.39 -23.12 0.37
CA LYS A 153 -13.95 -24.42 0.85
C LYS A 153 -13.88 -24.58 2.36
N SER A 154 -13.01 -23.88 3.05
CA SER A 154 -12.92 -23.92 4.52
C SER A 154 -14.06 -23.22 5.25
N ARG A 155 -14.89 -22.46 4.57
CA ARG A 155 -16.07 -21.80 5.19
C ARG A 155 -17.20 -22.79 5.49
N ASN A 156 -17.31 -23.88 4.72
CA ASN A 156 -18.41 -24.84 4.79
C ASN A 156 -18.07 -26.15 5.49
N ALA A 157 -16.79 -26.40 5.76
CA ALA A 157 -16.34 -27.60 6.46
C ALA A 157 -15.61 -27.19 7.74
N GLY A 158 -16.15 -27.50 8.88
CA GLY A 158 -15.64 -27.17 10.22
C GLY A 158 -14.28 -27.78 10.59
N THR A 159 -13.43 -28.15 9.64
CA THR A 159 -12.14 -28.80 9.85
C THR A 159 -11.11 -28.29 8.81
N GLY A 160 -10.01 -27.74 9.33
CA GLY A 160 -8.81 -27.44 8.54
C GLY A 160 -8.76 -26.06 7.91
N ILE A 161 -8.58 -25.01 8.72
CA ILE A 161 -8.33 -23.66 8.23
C ILE A 161 -6.85 -23.54 7.85
N PHE A 162 -6.52 -23.57 6.56
CA PHE A 162 -5.23 -23.08 6.08
C PHE A 162 -5.28 -21.54 6.16
N ARG A 163 -4.66 -20.98 7.20
CA ARG A 163 -4.52 -19.52 7.39
C ARG A 163 -3.08 -19.14 7.09
N SER A 164 -2.82 -18.53 5.95
CA SER A 164 -1.55 -17.85 5.71
C SER A 164 -1.71 -16.37 6.03
N LEU A 165 -0.93 -15.91 7.00
CA LEU A 165 -0.78 -14.49 7.30
C LEU A 165 0.44 -13.98 6.52
N PHE A 166 0.29 -12.90 5.76
CA PHE A 166 1.41 -12.26 5.09
C PHE A 166 1.37 -10.76 5.27
N PHE A 167 2.58 -10.18 5.31
CA PHE A 167 2.80 -8.75 5.37
C PHE A 167 3.45 -8.33 4.06
N LEU A 168 2.94 -7.27 3.46
CA LEU A 168 3.69 -6.55 2.47
C LEU A 168 4.70 -5.68 3.22
N ARG A 169 5.97 -6.07 3.17
CA ARG A 169 7.09 -5.28 3.70
C ARG A 169 7.72 -4.50 2.55
N PRO A 170 8.28 -3.31 2.85
CA PRO A 170 9.09 -2.58 1.88
C PRO A 170 10.31 -3.34 1.44
#